data_cd5c3aeb425bd75c1b32ea579019d156
#
_entry.id   cd5c3aeb425bd75c1b32ea579019d156
#
_cell.length_a   1.000
_cell.length_b   1.000
_cell.length_c   1.000
_cell.angle_alpha   90.00
_cell.angle_beta   90.00
_cell.angle_gamma   90.00
#
_symmetry.space_group_name_H-M   'P 1'
#
loop_
_entity.id
_entity.type
_entity.pdbx_description
1 polymer ?
#
loop_
_entity_poly.entity_id
_entity_poly.type
_entity_poly.pdbx_seq_one_letter_code
_entity_poly.pdbx_strand_id
1 'polypeptide(L)'
;GNNKTISNFKPTSYASGYRGFIGILNGRLADLTFSNADVDGTANSGTSPCGIACGYCGTKAIRGDVENVHVQGTVKGNAAGVGGLAGVLGNGTINRCSADVVVTNQTQRAGGLVGYHNNANVASLCEISDCWTSGSLTALKHQKNGGIIGEMYGSSTASPTAVMTNCYSTMSLNVSRNAGGIVGALHQN
;
A
#
# COMPACT_ATOMS: atom_id res chain seq x y z
N GLY A 1 14.06 -6.83 -10.58
CA GLY A 1 13.73 -6.22 -11.86
C GLY A 1 14.91 -5.74 -12.70
N ASN A 2 16.14 -5.82 -12.16
CA ASN A 2 17.33 -5.37 -12.87
C ASN A 2 17.20 -3.93 -13.40
N ASN A 3 16.64 -3.04 -12.59
CA ASN A 3 16.35 -1.63 -12.91
C ASN A 3 15.56 -1.44 -14.22
N LYS A 4 14.65 -2.35 -14.52
CA LYS A 4 13.79 -2.23 -15.71
C LYS A 4 12.52 -1.47 -15.41
N THR A 5 11.90 -0.94 -16.47
CA THR A 5 10.63 -0.23 -16.40
C THR A 5 9.52 -1.05 -17.07
N ILE A 6 8.42 -1.20 -16.37
CA ILE A 6 7.15 -1.70 -16.90
C ILE A 6 6.27 -0.49 -17.16
N SER A 7 5.96 -0.22 -18.41
CA SER A 7 5.12 0.92 -18.80
C SER A 7 3.71 0.50 -19.13
N ASN A 8 2.74 1.37 -18.82
CA ASN A 8 1.34 1.20 -19.18
C ASN A 8 0.73 -0.09 -18.60
N PHE A 9 1.15 -0.49 -17.41
CA PHE A 9 0.54 -1.63 -16.73
C PHE A 9 -0.94 -1.33 -16.42
N LYS A 10 -1.81 -2.02 -17.14
CA LYS A 10 -3.26 -1.86 -17.00
C LYS A 10 -3.94 -3.22 -17.02
N PRO A 11 -4.18 -3.81 -15.87
CA PRO A 11 -4.90 -5.07 -15.80
C PRO A 11 -6.38 -4.87 -16.17
N THR A 12 -6.89 -5.71 -17.07
CA THR A 12 -8.19 -5.50 -17.72
C THR A 12 -9.35 -6.25 -17.09
N SER A 13 -9.08 -7.21 -16.21
CA SER A 13 -10.14 -8.01 -15.59
C SER A 13 -9.70 -8.59 -14.25
N TYR A 14 -10.52 -8.34 -13.23
CA TYR A 14 -10.41 -9.01 -11.94
C TYR A 14 -11.81 -9.41 -11.47
N ALA A 15 -12.08 -10.69 -11.42
CA ALA A 15 -13.35 -11.18 -10.88
C ALA A 15 -13.38 -11.06 -9.35
N SER A 16 -12.26 -11.33 -8.67
CA SER A 16 -12.08 -11.22 -7.21
C SER A 16 -10.60 -11.33 -6.84
N GLY A 17 -10.23 -11.02 -5.60
CA GLY A 17 -8.88 -11.23 -5.07
C GLY A 17 -8.02 -9.98 -5.05
N TYR A 18 -6.77 -10.17 -4.64
CA TYR A 18 -5.77 -9.12 -4.49
C TYR A 18 -5.29 -8.60 -5.85
N ARG A 19 -5.07 -7.27 -5.97
CA ARG A 19 -4.84 -6.63 -7.26
C ARG A 19 -3.56 -5.85 -7.30
N GLY A 20 -2.82 -6.06 -8.37
CA GLY A 20 -1.56 -5.43 -8.69
C GLY A 20 -0.84 -6.22 -9.75
N PHE A 21 0.39 -5.87 -10.03
CA PHE A 21 1.27 -6.67 -10.88
C PHE A 21 1.47 -8.07 -10.29
N ILE A 22 1.54 -8.17 -8.97
CA ILE A 22 1.52 -9.41 -8.21
C ILE A 22 0.31 -9.38 -7.28
N GLY A 23 -0.55 -10.40 -7.32
CA GLY A 23 -1.70 -10.48 -6.41
C GLY A 23 -1.25 -10.59 -4.96
N ILE A 24 -0.49 -11.64 -4.63
CA ILE A 24 0.13 -11.88 -3.33
C ILE A 24 1.63 -12.05 -3.53
N LEU A 25 2.42 -11.17 -2.94
CA LEU A 25 3.88 -11.27 -2.95
C LEU A 25 4.36 -12.02 -1.70
N ASN A 26 4.76 -13.25 -1.88
CA ASN A 26 5.45 -14.08 -0.89
C ASN A 26 6.88 -14.32 -1.40
N GLY A 27 7.79 -13.43 -1.06
CA GLY A 27 9.16 -13.39 -1.56
C GLY A 27 9.62 -11.97 -1.81
N ARG A 28 10.57 -11.76 -2.71
CA ARG A 28 11.18 -10.43 -2.92
C ARG A 28 10.89 -9.88 -4.32
N LEU A 29 10.40 -8.64 -4.36
CA LEU A 29 10.32 -7.81 -5.57
C LEU A 29 11.31 -6.67 -5.43
N ALA A 30 12.23 -6.52 -6.39
CA ALA A 30 13.23 -5.46 -6.30
C ALA A 30 13.64 -4.87 -7.64
N ASP A 31 14.19 -3.65 -7.58
CA ASP A 31 14.83 -2.95 -8.69
C ASP A 31 13.92 -2.84 -9.92
N LEU A 32 12.76 -2.23 -9.73
CA LEU A 32 11.73 -2.15 -10.76
C LEU A 32 11.03 -0.79 -10.74
N THR A 33 10.73 -0.26 -11.89
CA THR A 33 9.91 0.95 -12.05
C THR A 33 8.62 0.62 -12.80
N PHE A 34 7.51 1.15 -12.32
CA PHE A 34 6.25 1.17 -13.05
C PHE A 34 5.98 2.61 -13.49
N SER A 35 5.76 2.81 -14.79
CA SER A 35 5.39 4.11 -15.34
C SER A 35 4.02 4.05 -16.01
N ASN A 36 3.21 5.07 -15.77
CA ASN A 36 1.86 5.19 -16.32
C ASN A 36 0.99 3.94 -16.06
N ALA A 37 1.02 3.43 -14.82
CA ALA A 37 0.18 2.31 -14.42
C ALA A 37 -1.25 2.78 -14.14
N ASP A 38 -2.24 1.91 -14.42
CA ASP A 38 -3.66 2.18 -14.15
C ASP A 38 -4.32 0.92 -13.56
N VAL A 39 -4.39 0.86 -12.23
CA VAL A 39 -4.98 -0.26 -11.51
C VAL A 39 -6.38 0.14 -11.02
N ASP A 40 -7.41 -0.42 -11.66
CA ASP A 40 -8.81 -0.18 -11.27
C ASP A 40 -9.38 -1.40 -10.52
N GLY A 41 -9.59 -1.21 -9.24
CA GLY A 41 -10.17 -2.16 -8.30
C GLY A 41 -11.63 -1.92 -7.97
N THR A 42 -12.33 -1.03 -8.67
CA THR A 42 -13.70 -0.63 -8.30
C THR A 42 -14.78 -1.63 -8.69
N ALA A 43 -14.51 -2.51 -9.65
CA ALA A 43 -15.51 -3.43 -10.23
C ALA A 43 -16.02 -4.51 -9.27
N ASN A 44 -15.47 -4.66 -8.08
CA ASN A 44 -15.89 -5.67 -7.11
C ASN A 44 -16.22 -5.11 -5.74
N SER A 45 -17.28 -5.63 -5.16
CA SER A 45 -17.74 -5.29 -3.83
C SER A 45 -16.70 -5.61 -2.74
N GLY A 46 -15.92 -4.64 -2.34
CA GLY A 46 -15.68 -4.37 -0.95
C GLY A 46 -14.46 -4.98 -0.24
N THR A 47 -13.70 -5.96 -0.75
CA THR A 47 -12.67 -6.59 0.10
C THR A 47 -11.29 -6.80 -0.51
N SER A 48 -11.11 -6.55 -1.77
CA SER A 48 -9.85 -6.89 -2.46
C SER A 48 -8.84 -5.73 -2.43
N PRO A 49 -7.81 -5.82 -1.59
CA PRO A 49 -6.75 -4.82 -1.57
C PRO A 49 -6.07 -4.64 -2.93
N CYS A 50 -5.67 -3.41 -3.23
CA CYS A 50 -5.03 -3.09 -4.49
C CYS A 50 -3.86 -2.10 -4.35
N GLY A 51 -2.84 -2.32 -5.18
CA GLY A 51 -1.68 -1.47 -5.37
C GLY A 51 -1.01 -1.78 -6.70
N ILE A 52 -0.15 -0.91 -7.20
CA ILE A 52 0.47 -1.12 -8.51
C ILE A 52 1.40 -2.33 -8.48
N ALA A 53 2.29 -2.42 -7.50
CA ALA A 53 3.23 -3.53 -7.39
C ALA A 53 2.55 -4.80 -6.87
N CYS A 54 1.77 -4.72 -5.78
CA CYS A 54 1.06 -5.89 -5.27
C CYS A 54 -0.22 -5.53 -4.52
N GLY A 55 -1.18 -6.44 -4.54
CA GLY A 55 -2.38 -6.33 -3.72
C GLY A 55 -2.07 -6.62 -2.25
N TYR A 56 -1.29 -7.66 -1.98
CA TYR A 56 -0.90 -8.08 -0.63
C TYR A 56 0.60 -8.39 -0.58
N CYS A 57 1.32 -7.77 0.32
CA CYS A 57 2.75 -7.95 0.53
C CYS A 57 2.99 -8.79 1.80
N GLY A 58 3.43 -10.03 1.63
CA GLY A 58 3.65 -11.02 2.68
C GLY A 58 2.38 -11.49 3.39
N THR A 59 2.24 -12.78 3.54
CA THR A 59 1.14 -13.40 4.32
C THR A 59 1.58 -13.66 5.76
N LYS A 60 0.68 -14.12 6.62
CA LYS A 60 0.97 -14.46 8.01
C LYS A 60 2.21 -15.36 8.18
N ALA A 61 2.42 -16.29 7.28
CA ALA A 61 3.48 -17.29 7.39
C ALA A 61 4.72 -16.98 6.55
N ILE A 62 4.59 -16.14 5.52
CA ILE A 62 5.64 -15.92 4.52
C ILE A 62 5.86 -14.43 4.30
N ARG A 63 7.12 -14.00 4.38
CA ARG A 63 7.48 -12.60 4.14
C ARG A 63 7.32 -12.22 2.68
N GLY A 64 6.93 -10.96 2.48
CA GLY A 64 7.00 -10.27 1.21
C GLY A 64 7.86 -9.02 1.37
N ASP A 65 8.94 -8.93 0.61
CA ASP A 65 9.85 -7.79 0.70
C ASP A 65 9.86 -7.02 -0.63
N VAL A 66 9.68 -5.71 -0.54
CA VAL A 66 9.72 -4.81 -1.72
C VAL A 66 10.87 -3.83 -1.52
N GLU A 67 11.80 -3.80 -2.46
CA GLU A 67 13.01 -3.01 -2.34
C GLU A 67 13.34 -2.28 -3.63
N ASN A 68 13.62 -0.98 -3.54
CA ASN A 68 13.98 -0.15 -4.70
C ASN A 68 12.94 -0.31 -5.85
N VAL A 69 11.66 -0.16 -5.50
CA VAL A 69 10.55 -0.21 -6.45
C VAL A 69 9.86 1.14 -6.49
N HIS A 70 9.75 1.71 -7.68
CA HIS A 70 9.17 3.01 -7.91
C HIS A 70 7.90 2.87 -8.74
N VAL A 71 6.79 3.44 -8.28
CA VAL A 71 5.51 3.34 -8.99
C VAL A 71 5.00 4.73 -9.35
N GLN A 72 4.50 4.87 -10.58
CA GLN A 72 3.84 6.07 -11.06
C GLN A 72 2.55 5.69 -11.79
N GLY A 73 1.44 6.36 -11.44
CA GLY A 73 0.17 6.10 -12.09
C GLY A 73 -1.06 6.33 -11.23
N THR A 74 -2.10 5.57 -11.51
CA THR A 74 -3.40 5.67 -10.86
C THR A 74 -3.77 4.35 -10.17
N VAL A 75 -4.28 4.45 -8.95
CA VAL A 75 -4.89 3.30 -8.25
C VAL A 75 -6.27 3.70 -7.77
N LYS A 76 -7.27 2.98 -8.24
CA LYS A 76 -8.66 3.15 -7.77
C LYS A 76 -9.11 1.88 -7.08
N GLY A 77 -9.78 2.01 -5.95
CA GLY A 77 -10.28 0.85 -5.22
C GLY A 77 -11.58 1.10 -4.50
N ASN A 78 -12.27 0.00 -4.26
CA ASN A 78 -13.42 -0.09 -3.37
C ASN A 78 -13.13 -1.19 -2.34
N ALA A 79 -12.00 -1.05 -1.62
CA ALA A 79 -11.41 -2.14 -0.86
C ALA A 79 -10.99 -1.72 0.55
N ALA A 80 -10.76 -2.71 1.40
CA ALA A 80 -10.26 -2.49 2.76
C ALA A 80 -8.88 -1.81 2.80
N GLY A 81 -8.07 -1.95 1.73
CA GLY A 81 -6.77 -1.32 1.60
C GLY A 81 -6.45 -0.95 0.16
N VAL A 82 -6.21 0.33 -0.08
CA VAL A 82 -5.78 0.86 -1.38
C VAL A 82 -4.50 1.66 -1.17
N GLY A 83 -3.41 1.23 -1.80
CA GLY A 83 -2.13 1.92 -1.74
C GLY A 83 -1.51 2.10 -3.11
N GLY A 84 -0.68 3.09 -3.28
CA GLY A 84 0.02 3.30 -4.55
C GLY A 84 0.90 2.12 -4.92
N LEU A 85 1.72 1.65 -3.97
CA LEU A 85 2.61 0.51 -4.15
C LEU A 85 1.92 -0.81 -3.79
N ALA A 86 1.37 -0.91 -2.57
CA ALA A 86 0.77 -2.13 -2.04
C ALA A 86 -0.56 -1.85 -1.34
N GLY A 87 -1.56 -2.71 -1.55
CA GLY A 87 -2.85 -2.60 -0.85
C GLY A 87 -2.70 -2.91 0.64
N VAL A 88 -1.99 -3.97 0.97
CA VAL A 88 -1.74 -4.43 2.35
C VAL A 88 -0.28 -4.83 2.53
N LEU A 89 0.30 -4.44 3.66
CA LEU A 89 1.52 -5.02 4.19
C LEU A 89 1.14 -5.99 5.31
N GLY A 90 1.28 -7.28 5.08
CA GLY A 90 0.93 -8.33 6.04
C GLY A 90 2.13 -8.83 6.84
N ASN A 91 3.26 -9.04 6.19
CA ASN A 91 4.51 -9.50 6.80
C ASN A 91 5.68 -9.17 5.87
N GLY A 92 6.64 -8.39 6.31
CA GLY A 92 7.84 -8.08 5.51
C GLY A 92 8.25 -6.63 5.53
N THR A 93 8.99 -6.23 4.51
CA THR A 93 9.58 -4.88 4.42
C THR A 93 9.26 -4.18 3.12
N ILE A 94 9.15 -2.86 3.19
CA ILE A 94 9.12 -1.96 2.03
C ILE A 94 10.23 -0.94 2.24
N ASN A 95 11.28 -1.02 1.45
CA ASN A 95 12.48 -0.22 1.62
C ASN A 95 12.91 0.46 0.32
N ARG A 96 13.35 1.72 0.41
CA ARG A 96 13.80 2.53 -0.72
C ARG A 96 12.80 2.59 -1.88
N CYS A 97 11.51 2.66 -1.54
CA CYS A 97 10.43 2.68 -2.52
C CYS A 97 9.79 4.07 -2.64
N SER A 98 9.16 4.30 -3.77
CA SER A 98 8.38 5.53 -3.95
C SER A 98 7.09 5.31 -4.71
N ALA A 99 6.12 6.21 -4.46
CA ALA A 99 4.86 6.24 -5.20
C ALA A 99 4.49 7.68 -5.58
N ASP A 100 4.53 7.97 -6.88
CA ASP A 100 3.99 9.20 -7.47
C ASP A 100 2.64 8.87 -8.12
N VAL A 101 1.55 9.02 -7.35
CA VAL A 101 0.29 8.37 -7.70
C VAL A 101 -0.94 9.22 -7.41
N VAL A 102 -1.99 8.94 -8.19
CA VAL A 102 -3.37 9.34 -7.87
C VAL A 102 -4.09 8.15 -7.25
N VAL A 103 -4.36 8.22 -5.96
CA VAL A 103 -5.07 7.16 -5.23
C VAL A 103 -6.51 7.60 -5.00
N THR A 104 -7.47 6.72 -5.34
CA THR A 104 -8.89 6.92 -5.02
C THR A 104 -9.44 5.69 -4.30
N ASN A 105 -10.00 5.88 -3.11
CA ASN A 105 -10.65 4.79 -2.38
C ASN A 105 -12.07 5.17 -1.96
N GLN A 106 -12.99 4.23 -2.10
CA GLN A 106 -14.39 4.41 -1.74
C GLN A 106 -14.78 3.72 -0.43
N THR A 107 -13.85 3.03 0.26
CA THR A 107 -14.17 2.27 1.47
C THR A 107 -13.39 2.67 2.72
N GLN A 108 -12.35 1.95 3.16
CA GLN A 108 -11.89 2.09 4.54
C GLN A 108 -10.50 2.72 4.73
N ARG A 109 -9.48 2.22 4.05
CA ARG A 109 -8.09 2.60 4.31
C ARG A 109 -7.39 2.92 3.01
N ALA A 110 -6.75 4.07 2.97
CA ALA A 110 -5.95 4.45 1.82
C ALA A 110 -4.63 5.08 2.24
N GLY A 111 -3.58 4.75 1.52
CA GLY A 111 -2.27 5.37 1.67
C GLY A 111 -1.60 5.63 0.34
N GLY A 112 -0.74 6.62 0.30
CA GLY A 112 0.03 6.91 -0.90
C GLY A 112 0.95 5.75 -1.29
N LEU A 113 1.55 5.08 -0.31
CA LEU A 113 2.39 3.91 -0.53
C LEU A 113 1.64 2.62 -0.21
N VAL A 114 1.09 2.50 1.00
CA VAL A 114 0.43 1.29 1.52
C VAL A 114 -0.95 1.61 2.04
N GLY A 115 -1.96 0.83 1.66
CA GLY A 115 -3.33 1.00 2.17
C GLY A 115 -3.40 0.79 3.69
N TYR A 116 -2.94 -0.36 4.18
CA TYR A 116 -2.80 -0.62 5.61
C TYR A 116 -1.83 -1.75 5.94
N HIS A 117 -1.35 -1.77 7.19
CA HIS A 117 -0.65 -2.89 7.78
C HIS A 117 -1.64 -3.84 8.45
N ASN A 118 -1.60 -5.12 8.08
CA ASN A 118 -2.46 -6.14 8.67
C ASN A 118 -1.71 -6.90 9.76
N ASN A 119 -2.06 -6.60 11.01
CA ASN A 119 -1.47 -7.22 12.20
C ASN A 119 -2.12 -8.57 12.59
N ALA A 120 -2.86 -9.23 11.74
CA ALA A 120 -3.56 -10.46 12.12
C ALA A 120 -2.57 -11.58 12.52
N ASN A 121 -2.12 -11.55 13.77
CA ASN A 121 -1.32 -12.60 14.44
C ASN A 121 0.10 -12.83 13.88
N VAL A 122 0.84 -11.79 13.61
CA VAL A 122 2.22 -11.93 13.13
C VAL A 122 3.19 -11.52 14.23
N ALA A 123 4.06 -12.43 14.62
CA ALA A 123 5.18 -12.15 15.52
C ALA A 123 6.38 -11.49 14.82
N SER A 124 6.23 -11.11 13.55
CA SER A 124 7.31 -10.56 12.74
C SER A 124 7.19 -9.06 12.57
N LEU A 125 8.33 -8.40 12.61
CA LEU A 125 8.46 -6.97 12.36
C LEU A 125 8.13 -6.66 10.89
N CYS A 126 7.17 -5.77 10.68
CA CYS A 126 6.95 -5.10 9.41
C CYS A 126 7.68 -3.75 9.41
N GLU A 127 8.36 -3.43 8.33
CA GLU A 127 9.11 -2.19 8.22
C GLU A 127 8.81 -1.45 6.93
N ILE A 128 8.66 -0.13 7.04
CA ILE A 128 8.63 0.79 5.90
C ILE A 128 9.76 1.80 6.14
N SER A 129 10.77 1.79 5.27
CA SER A 129 11.94 2.66 5.45
C SER A 129 12.43 3.29 4.15
N ASP A 130 12.97 4.50 4.26
CA ASP A 130 13.55 5.25 3.16
C ASP A 130 12.58 5.42 1.96
N CYS A 131 11.31 5.67 2.27
CA CYS A 131 10.24 5.74 1.27
C CYS A 131 9.63 7.14 1.18
N TRP A 132 9.11 7.45 0.00
CA TRP A 132 8.39 8.70 -0.20
C TRP A 132 7.18 8.57 -1.12
N THR A 133 6.25 9.53 -0.98
CA THR A 133 5.06 9.60 -1.83
C THR A 133 4.79 11.02 -2.32
N SER A 134 4.22 11.12 -3.51
CA SER A 134 3.72 12.35 -4.12
C SER A 134 2.41 12.10 -4.89
N GLY A 135 1.78 13.17 -5.36
CA GLY A 135 0.53 13.11 -6.09
C GLY A 135 -0.68 13.43 -5.22
N SER A 136 -1.75 12.65 -5.32
CA SER A 136 -2.98 12.93 -4.57
C SER A 136 -3.70 11.68 -4.08
N LEU A 137 -4.40 11.83 -2.95
CA LEU A 137 -5.26 10.80 -2.38
C LEU A 137 -6.66 11.37 -2.13
N THR A 138 -7.67 10.72 -2.70
CA THR A 138 -9.08 11.06 -2.50
C THR A 138 -9.83 9.90 -1.86
N ALA A 139 -10.42 10.15 -0.67
CA ALA A 139 -11.18 9.14 0.08
C ALA A 139 -12.30 9.80 0.90
N LEU A 140 -13.47 10.00 0.26
CA LEU A 140 -14.56 10.81 0.82
C LEU A 140 -15.52 10.06 1.73
N LYS A 141 -15.46 8.73 1.80
CA LYS A 141 -16.44 7.94 2.56
C LYS A 141 -15.89 7.31 3.83
N HIS A 142 -14.56 7.18 4.00
CA HIS A 142 -13.99 6.31 5.03
C HIS A 142 -12.75 6.85 5.76
N GLN A 143 -12.22 6.08 6.72
CA GLN A 143 -11.84 6.59 8.03
C GLN A 143 -10.33 6.71 8.29
N LYS A 144 -9.45 6.13 7.47
CA LYS A 144 -8.03 6.07 7.81
C LYS A 144 -7.17 6.28 6.58
N ASN A 145 -6.69 7.50 6.44
CA ASN A 145 -6.04 7.93 5.20
C ASN A 145 -4.72 8.61 5.53
N GLY A 146 -3.64 8.14 4.96
CA GLY A 146 -2.31 8.68 5.21
C GLY A 146 -1.49 8.92 3.95
N GLY A 147 -0.63 9.90 3.98
CA GLY A 147 0.25 10.17 2.86
C GLY A 147 1.17 8.99 2.53
N ILE A 148 1.64 8.24 3.51
CA ILE A 148 2.38 6.99 3.32
C ILE A 148 1.48 5.79 3.54
N ILE A 149 0.84 5.68 4.72
CA ILE A 149 0.03 4.52 5.07
C ILE A 149 -1.28 4.92 5.74
N GLY A 150 -2.39 4.30 5.32
CA GLY A 150 -3.71 4.60 5.90
C GLY A 150 -3.83 4.16 7.35
N GLU A 151 -3.40 2.96 7.68
CA GLU A 151 -3.49 2.41 9.04
C GLU A 151 -2.30 1.52 9.38
N MET A 152 -1.72 1.76 10.55
CA MET A 152 -0.70 0.90 11.15
C MET A 152 -1.17 0.32 12.47
N TYR A 153 -0.84 -0.94 12.71
CA TYR A 153 -1.07 -1.61 13.98
C TYR A 153 0.26 -1.96 14.66
N GLY A 154 0.41 -1.53 15.91
CA GLY A 154 1.38 -2.11 16.83
C GLY A 154 0.82 -3.38 17.46
N SER A 155 1.68 -4.21 18.05
CA SER A 155 1.27 -5.41 18.78
C SER A 155 0.99 -5.12 20.26
N SER A 156 0.04 -5.85 20.85
CA SER A 156 -0.21 -5.87 22.29
C SER A 156 0.84 -6.65 23.09
N THR A 157 1.67 -7.44 22.44
CA THR A 157 2.76 -8.19 23.04
C THR A 157 4.08 -7.48 22.76
N ALA A 158 4.91 -7.31 23.73
CA ALA A 158 6.13 -6.52 23.90
C ALA A 158 7.10 -6.29 22.69
N SER A 159 6.72 -6.56 21.46
CA SER A 159 7.53 -6.30 20.27
C SER A 159 6.78 -5.40 19.29
N PRO A 160 7.40 -4.36 18.76
CA PRO A 160 6.80 -3.55 17.72
C PRO A 160 6.54 -4.42 16.49
N THR A 161 5.31 -4.40 15.98
CA THR A 161 4.95 -5.17 14.77
C THR A 161 5.05 -4.35 13.50
N ALA A 162 5.08 -3.03 13.62
CA ALA A 162 5.32 -2.16 12.48
C ALA A 162 6.20 -0.97 12.88
N VAL A 163 7.21 -0.69 12.08
CA VAL A 163 8.13 0.44 12.22
C VAL A 163 8.17 1.22 10.91
N MET A 164 8.21 2.54 11.03
CA MET A 164 8.43 3.43 9.89
C MET A 164 9.56 4.40 10.20
N THR A 165 10.54 4.48 9.30
CA THR A 165 11.71 5.36 9.43
C THR A 165 12.05 6.05 8.11
N ASN A 166 12.58 7.27 8.18
CA ASN A 166 13.08 8.02 7.03
C ASN A 166 12.06 8.13 5.87
N CYS A 167 10.78 8.31 6.19
CA CYS A 167 9.74 8.43 5.19
C CYS A 167 9.17 9.85 5.15
N TYR A 168 8.79 10.30 3.97
CA TYR A 168 8.08 11.57 3.81
C TYR A 168 7.00 11.51 2.74
N SER A 169 6.05 12.44 2.80
CA SER A 169 4.97 12.55 1.84
C SER A 169 4.73 14.01 1.47
N THR A 170 4.56 14.26 0.18
CA THR A 170 4.11 15.54 -0.38
C THR A 170 2.73 15.43 -1.02
N MET A 171 1.97 14.38 -0.69
CA MET A 171 0.66 14.15 -1.27
C MET A 171 -0.37 15.20 -0.88
N SER A 172 -1.20 15.59 -1.82
CA SER A 172 -2.43 16.33 -1.55
C SER A 172 -3.53 15.37 -1.07
N LEU A 173 -4.08 15.61 0.13
CA LEU A 173 -5.08 14.74 0.75
C LEU A 173 -6.46 15.40 0.69
N ASN A 174 -7.38 14.81 -0.08
CA ASN A 174 -8.80 15.17 -0.11
C ASN A 174 -9.62 14.05 0.54
N VAL A 175 -9.76 14.11 1.86
CA VAL A 175 -10.31 13.02 2.66
C VAL A 175 -11.32 13.53 3.69
N SER A 176 -12.32 12.71 4.03
CA SER A 176 -13.42 13.14 4.91
C SER A 176 -13.17 12.86 6.39
N ARG A 177 -12.31 11.91 6.73
CA ARG A 177 -12.04 11.50 8.12
C ARG A 177 -10.61 10.98 8.30
N ASN A 178 -10.11 11.07 9.55
CA ASN A 178 -8.83 10.55 10.02
C ASN A 178 -7.73 10.64 8.95
N ALA A 179 -7.29 11.84 8.73
CA ALA A 179 -6.23 12.15 7.79
C ALA A 179 -4.92 12.40 8.54
N GLY A 180 -3.86 11.77 8.09
CA GLY A 180 -2.51 12.07 8.53
C GLY A 180 -1.59 12.32 7.34
N GLY A 181 -0.75 13.33 7.41
CA GLY A 181 0.23 13.60 6.36
C GLY A 181 1.14 12.40 6.07
N ILE A 182 1.36 11.55 7.05
CA ILE A 182 2.17 10.32 6.95
C ILE A 182 1.32 9.09 7.26
N VAL A 183 0.72 9.01 8.47
CA VAL A 183 -0.08 7.87 8.94
C VAL A 183 -1.49 8.35 9.26
N GLY A 184 -2.51 7.72 8.69
CA GLY A 184 -3.91 8.08 8.93
C GLY A 184 -4.42 7.64 10.30
N ALA A 185 -4.03 6.44 10.74
CA ALA A 185 -4.29 5.95 12.09
C ALA A 185 -3.17 5.02 12.56
N LEU A 186 -2.71 5.26 13.78
CA LEU A 186 -1.74 4.41 14.46
C LEU A 186 -2.43 3.79 15.69
N HIS A 187 -2.49 2.48 15.73
CA HIS A 187 -3.07 1.74 16.85
C HIS A 187 -1.98 1.03 17.63
N GLN A 188 -2.04 1.18 18.93
CA GLN A 188 -1.31 0.38 19.88
C GLN A 188 -2.31 -0.57 20.52
N ASN A 189 -2.12 -1.86 20.35
CA ASN A 189 -2.96 -2.88 21.01
C ASN A 189 -2.38 -3.22 22.38
#